data_a93bc49869a12e336baa93d6437a1f84
#
_entry.id   a93bc49869a12e336baa93d6437a1f84
#
_cell.length_a   1.000
_cell.length_b   1.000
_cell.length_c   1.000
_cell.angle_alpha   90.00
_cell.angle_beta   90.00
_cell.angle_gamma   90.00
#
_symmetry.space_group_name_H-M   'P 1'
#
loop_
_entity.id
_entity.type
_entity.pdbx_description
1 polymer ?
#
loop_
_entity_poly.entity_id
_entity_poly.type
_entity_poly.pdbx_seq_one_letter_code
_entity_poly.pdbx_strand_id
1 'polypeptide(L)'
;MIGAIAGDIIGSVYEFDNIKTVFPLFTRKSNYTDDTIMTVAVTDWLLYGGNLVQVMHRYGREFPCPMGGYGARFGQWLCETNPQPYNSWGNGSAMRVSAVGWAFGSLEKTLQVAEETAAVSHNHPEGIKGAQAVAAVIYLARTGKSKQAIREYIETTFLYDLNFSCDEIRP
;
A
#
# COMPACT_ATOMS: atom_id res chain seq x y z
N MET A 1 6.73 -5.83 -6.36
CA MET A 1 5.41 -5.52 -6.94
C MET A 1 4.54 -6.76 -7.16
N ILE A 2 4.98 -7.80 -7.88
CA ILE A 2 4.18 -9.04 -8.09
C ILE A 2 3.67 -9.65 -6.77
N GLY A 3 4.49 -9.64 -5.70
CA GLY A 3 4.08 -10.13 -4.39
C GLY A 3 2.93 -9.33 -3.76
N ALA A 4 2.87 -8.01 -3.96
CA ALA A 4 1.76 -7.18 -3.48
C ALA A 4 0.46 -7.55 -4.21
N ILE A 5 0.51 -7.65 -5.55
CA ILE A 5 -0.64 -8.05 -6.38
C ILE A 5 -1.11 -9.47 -6.02
N ALA A 6 -0.18 -10.41 -5.87
CA ALA A 6 -0.53 -11.77 -5.47
C ALA A 6 -1.17 -11.81 -4.07
N GLY A 7 -0.64 -11.02 -3.13
CA GLY A 7 -1.19 -10.90 -1.77
C GLY A 7 -2.61 -10.35 -1.77
N ASP A 8 -2.86 -9.29 -2.54
CA ASP A 8 -4.18 -8.72 -2.75
C ASP A 8 -5.18 -9.75 -3.29
N ILE A 9 -4.84 -10.43 -4.41
CA ILE A 9 -5.71 -11.44 -5.03
C ILE A 9 -5.98 -12.60 -4.07
N ILE A 10 -4.98 -13.07 -3.31
CA ILE A 10 -5.12 -14.12 -2.30
C ILE A 10 -6.06 -13.66 -1.19
N GLY A 11 -5.87 -12.44 -0.68
CA GLY A 11 -6.63 -11.87 0.43
C GLY A 11 -8.05 -11.43 0.07
N SER A 12 -8.33 -11.14 -1.21
CA SER A 12 -9.54 -10.49 -1.68
C SER A 12 -10.85 -11.15 -1.23
N VAL A 13 -10.89 -12.48 -1.15
CA VAL A 13 -12.08 -13.23 -0.71
C VAL A 13 -12.30 -13.21 0.80
N TYR A 14 -11.31 -12.76 1.56
CA TYR A 14 -11.31 -12.73 3.03
C TYR A 14 -11.33 -11.31 3.59
N GLU A 15 -11.36 -10.28 2.75
CA GLU A 15 -11.34 -8.88 3.16
C GLU A 15 -12.47 -8.54 4.15
N PHE A 16 -13.69 -9.01 3.85
CA PHE A 16 -14.89 -8.80 4.67
C PHE A 16 -15.37 -10.07 5.39
N ASP A 17 -14.74 -11.22 5.14
CA ASP A 17 -15.04 -12.51 5.76
C ASP A 17 -13.74 -13.12 6.28
N ASN A 18 -13.24 -12.56 7.37
CA ASN A 18 -11.91 -12.81 7.90
C ASN A 18 -11.74 -14.28 8.33
N ILE A 19 -10.67 -14.92 7.87
CA ILE A 19 -10.35 -16.29 8.20
C ILE A 19 -9.01 -16.36 8.98
N LYS A 20 -8.96 -17.20 10.02
CA LYS A 20 -7.81 -17.35 10.92
C LYS A 20 -7.18 -18.74 10.85
N THR A 21 -7.58 -19.55 9.89
CA THR A 21 -7.09 -20.92 9.67
C THR A 21 -6.29 -21.02 8.39
N VAL A 22 -5.70 -22.19 8.13
CA VAL A 22 -5.07 -22.49 6.83
C VAL A 22 -6.15 -22.50 5.75
N PHE A 23 -5.90 -21.85 4.65
CA PHE A 23 -6.83 -21.67 3.54
C PHE A 23 -6.15 -21.87 2.18
N PRO A 24 -6.90 -22.20 1.12
CA PRO A 24 -6.36 -22.25 -0.23
C PRO A 24 -6.00 -20.83 -0.70
N LEU A 25 -4.77 -20.64 -1.20
CA LEU A 25 -4.25 -19.33 -1.62
C LEU A 25 -5.08 -18.71 -2.75
N PHE A 26 -5.57 -19.52 -3.68
CA PHE A 26 -6.40 -19.05 -4.79
C PHE A 26 -7.69 -19.84 -4.86
N THR A 27 -8.79 -19.14 -5.10
CA THR A 27 -10.11 -19.71 -5.33
C THR A 27 -10.68 -19.17 -6.64
N ARG A 28 -11.79 -19.73 -7.12
CA ARG A 28 -12.49 -19.20 -8.31
C ARG A 28 -13.10 -17.81 -8.08
N LYS A 29 -13.19 -17.36 -6.82
CA LYS A 29 -13.73 -16.06 -6.43
C LYS A 29 -12.62 -15.03 -6.20
N SER A 30 -11.36 -15.45 -6.10
CA SER A 30 -10.22 -14.53 -5.92
C SER A 30 -10.11 -13.59 -7.11
N ASN A 31 -10.01 -12.29 -6.84
CA ASN A 31 -9.90 -11.25 -7.85
C ASN A 31 -9.04 -10.11 -7.28
N TYR A 32 -8.63 -9.17 -8.12
CA TYR A 32 -7.94 -7.97 -7.66
C TYR A 32 -8.90 -6.98 -7.00
N THR A 33 -8.38 -6.21 -6.06
CA THR A 33 -9.09 -5.12 -5.37
C THR A 33 -8.50 -3.75 -5.77
N ASP A 34 -8.89 -2.69 -5.08
CA ASP A 34 -8.30 -1.36 -5.23
C ASP A 34 -6.82 -1.32 -4.84
N ASP A 35 -6.34 -2.23 -3.99
CA ASP A 35 -4.92 -2.39 -3.64
C ASP A 35 -4.07 -2.64 -4.89
N THR A 36 -4.47 -3.58 -5.73
CA THR A 36 -3.78 -3.84 -7.01
C THR A 36 -3.88 -2.65 -7.95
N ILE A 37 -5.07 -2.07 -8.13
CA ILE A 37 -5.27 -0.97 -9.07
C ILE A 37 -4.39 0.23 -8.69
N MET A 38 -4.38 0.62 -7.43
CA MET A 38 -3.60 1.76 -6.98
C MET A 38 -2.09 1.45 -6.91
N THR A 39 -1.70 0.20 -6.65
CA THR A 39 -0.30 -0.24 -6.78
C THR A 39 0.18 -0.11 -8.23
N VAL A 40 -0.64 -0.50 -9.21
CA VAL A 40 -0.31 -0.35 -10.64
C VAL A 40 -0.29 1.13 -11.04
N ALA A 41 -1.22 1.95 -10.55
CA ALA A 41 -1.23 3.39 -10.81
C ALA A 41 0.05 4.10 -10.33
N VAL A 42 0.50 3.80 -9.11
CA VAL A 42 1.77 4.33 -8.57
C VAL A 42 2.96 3.83 -9.38
N THR A 43 2.93 2.57 -9.81
CA THR A 43 4.00 1.99 -10.65
C THR A 43 4.08 2.68 -12.00
N ASP A 44 2.94 2.91 -12.64
CA ASP A 44 2.85 3.62 -13.93
C ASP A 44 3.41 5.04 -13.81
N TRP A 45 3.04 5.75 -12.75
CA TRP A 45 3.60 7.06 -12.46
C TRP A 45 5.12 7.04 -12.25
N LEU A 46 5.66 6.05 -11.53
CA LEU A 46 7.11 5.91 -11.33
C LEU A 46 7.86 5.65 -12.63
N LEU A 47 7.26 4.94 -13.59
CA LEU A 47 7.88 4.57 -14.86
C LEU A 47 7.81 5.71 -15.90
N TYR A 48 6.70 6.42 -15.95
CA TYR A 48 6.41 7.36 -17.03
C TYR A 48 6.30 8.82 -16.56
N GLY A 49 6.29 9.06 -15.26
CA GLY A 49 6.20 10.42 -14.70
C GLY A 49 4.80 11.02 -14.78
N GLY A 50 4.75 12.34 -14.75
CA GLY A 50 3.52 13.10 -14.83
C GLY A 50 2.92 13.45 -13.46
N ASN A 51 1.63 13.80 -13.44
CA ASN A 51 0.92 14.15 -12.22
C ASN A 51 0.29 12.89 -11.61
N LEU A 52 0.74 12.50 -10.42
CA LEU A 52 0.28 11.29 -9.72
C LEU A 52 -1.23 11.27 -9.50
N VAL A 53 -1.82 12.42 -9.12
CA VAL A 53 -3.28 12.52 -8.91
C VAL A 53 -4.03 12.19 -10.20
N GLN A 54 -3.59 12.72 -11.33
CA GLN A 54 -4.21 12.43 -12.63
C GLN A 54 -4.05 10.95 -13.03
N VAL A 55 -2.88 10.35 -12.75
CA VAL A 55 -2.67 8.93 -13.00
C VAL A 55 -3.63 8.08 -12.15
N MET A 56 -3.73 8.35 -10.85
CA MET A 56 -4.65 7.63 -9.96
C MET A 56 -6.12 7.80 -10.39
N HIS A 57 -6.51 9.01 -10.79
CA HIS A 57 -7.87 9.27 -11.33
C HIS A 57 -8.13 8.50 -12.63
N ARG A 58 -7.14 8.41 -13.52
CA ARG A 58 -7.27 7.62 -14.75
C ARG A 58 -7.54 6.15 -14.42
N TYR A 59 -6.74 5.54 -13.55
CA TYR A 59 -6.93 4.15 -13.11
C TYR A 59 -8.26 3.95 -12.38
N GLY A 60 -8.65 4.86 -11.48
CA GLY A 60 -9.93 4.81 -10.80
C GLY A 60 -11.14 4.86 -11.74
N ARG A 61 -11.05 5.61 -12.84
CA ARG A 61 -12.10 5.69 -13.86
C ARG A 61 -12.11 4.48 -14.79
N GLU A 62 -10.95 3.95 -15.12
CA GLU A 62 -10.80 2.75 -15.96
C GLU A 62 -11.29 1.50 -15.24
N PHE A 63 -11.09 1.45 -13.91
CA PHE A 63 -11.51 0.34 -13.05
C PHE A 63 -12.46 0.83 -11.94
N PRO A 64 -13.70 1.25 -12.27
CA PRO A 64 -14.57 1.95 -11.32
C PRO A 64 -15.16 1.05 -10.22
N CYS A 65 -15.16 -0.26 -10.41
CA CYS A 65 -15.79 -1.23 -9.51
C CYS A 65 -14.88 -2.44 -9.24
N PRO A 66 -13.72 -2.25 -8.56
CA PRO A 66 -12.92 -3.40 -8.14
C PRO A 66 -13.68 -4.26 -7.13
N MET A 67 -13.22 -5.48 -6.91
CA MET A 67 -13.75 -6.29 -5.81
C MET A 67 -13.56 -5.55 -4.48
N GLY A 68 -14.56 -5.54 -3.62
CA GLY A 68 -14.54 -4.77 -2.37
C GLY A 68 -14.84 -3.26 -2.53
N GLY A 69 -14.64 -2.71 -3.72
CA GLY A 69 -14.80 -1.28 -4.01
C GLY A 69 -13.65 -0.42 -3.49
N TYR A 70 -13.69 0.87 -3.77
CA TYR A 70 -12.79 1.85 -3.15
C TYR A 70 -13.31 2.24 -1.77
N GLY A 71 -12.42 2.48 -0.81
CA GLY A 71 -12.80 3.08 0.46
C GLY A 71 -13.60 4.38 0.25
N ALA A 72 -14.67 4.61 1.02
CA ALA A 72 -15.67 5.65 0.75
C ALA A 72 -15.08 7.05 0.50
N ARG A 73 -14.13 7.49 1.32
CA ARG A 73 -13.45 8.79 1.14
C ARG A 73 -12.58 8.83 -0.11
N PHE A 74 -11.89 7.74 -0.41
CA PHE A 74 -11.04 7.67 -1.60
C PHE A 74 -11.88 7.59 -2.89
N GLY A 75 -12.97 6.83 -2.86
CA GLY A 75 -13.94 6.81 -3.98
C GLY A 75 -14.53 8.19 -4.26
N GLN A 76 -14.87 8.95 -3.22
CA GLN A 76 -15.30 10.35 -3.37
C GLN A 76 -14.19 11.22 -3.97
N TRP A 77 -12.95 11.11 -3.45
CA TRP A 77 -11.78 11.82 -3.95
C TRP A 77 -11.51 11.53 -5.43
N LEU A 78 -11.70 10.29 -5.90
CA LEU A 78 -11.59 9.93 -7.31
C LEU A 78 -12.64 10.60 -8.22
N CYS A 79 -13.76 11.08 -7.67
CA CYS A 79 -14.82 11.78 -8.40
C CYS A 79 -14.64 13.30 -8.42
N GLU A 80 -13.77 13.86 -7.60
CA GLU A 80 -13.54 15.30 -7.51
C GLU A 80 -12.82 15.84 -8.75
N THR A 81 -13.17 17.05 -9.16
CA THR A 81 -12.50 17.71 -10.30
C THR A 81 -11.14 18.26 -9.91
N ASN A 82 -10.99 18.72 -8.69
CA ASN A 82 -9.74 19.23 -8.12
C ASN A 82 -9.51 18.63 -6.75
N PRO A 83 -9.16 17.33 -6.69
CA PRO A 83 -9.05 16.60 -5.44
C PRO A 83 -7.91 17.16 -4.59
N GLN A 84 -8.22 17.36 -3.31
CA GLN A 84 -7.25 17.78 -2.32
C GLN A 84 -6.97 16.66 -1.33
N PRO A 85 -5.80 16.61 -0.71
CA PRO A 85 -5.54 15.71 0.39
C PRO A 85 -6.59 15.88 1.49
N TYR A 86 -7.09 14.77 2.04
CA TYR A 86 -8.18 14.80 2.99
C TYR A 86 -7.81 14.27 4.38
N ASN A 87 -6.53 14.37 4.72
CA ASN A 87 -5.97 14.01 6.03
C ASN A 87 -6.30 12.58 6.47
N SER A 88 -6.32 11.64 5.53
CA SER A 88 -6.52 10.22 5.82
C SER A 88 -5.30 9.64 6.55
N TRP A 89 -5.57 8.76 7.48
CA TRP A 89 -4.61 7.91 8.20
C TRP A 89 -4.90 6.42 8.00
N GLY A 90 -5.81 6.10 7.07
CA GLY A 90 -6.07 4.74 6.64
C GLY A 90 -4.87 4.11 5.91
N ASN A 91 -4.96 2.82 5.66
CA ASN A 91 -3.89 2.04 5.02
C ASN A 91 -3.71 2.32 3.51
N GLY A 92 -4.59 3.10 2.89
CA GLY A 92 -4.62 3.33 1.45
C GLY A 92 -3.34 3.92 0.84
N SER A 93 -2.50 4.61 1.63
CA SER A 93 -1.15 5.03 1.20
C SER A 93 -0.14 3.89 1.25
N ALA A 94 -0.21 3.04 2.28
CA ALA A 94 0.72 1.94 2.50
C ALA A 94 0.48 0.76 1.54
N MET A 95 -0.78 0.44 1.23
CA MET A 95 -1.15 -0.66 0.33
C MET A 95 -0.58 -0.48 -1.09
N ARG A 96 -0.52 0.76 -1.59
CA ARG A 96 -0.13 1.08 -2.98
C ARG A 96 1.35 1.40 -3.17
N VAL A 97 2.15 1.46 -2.09
CA VAL A 97 3.52 2.01 -2.13
C VAL A 97 4.60 1.00 -2.55
N SER A 98 4.24 -0.27 -2.77
CA SER A 98 5.22 -1.36 -2.95
C SER A 98 6.25 -1.10 -4.04
N ALA A 99 5.86 -0.47 -5.15
CA ALA A 99 6.76 -0.13 -6.26
C ALA A 99 7.84 0.88 -5.85
N VAL A 100 7.54 1.81 -4.96
CA VAL A 100 8.49 2.81 -4.45
C VAL A 100 9.66 2.14 -3.74
N GLY A 101 9.40 1.08 -2.94
CA GLY A 101 10.46 0.29 -2.28
C GLY A 101 11.42 -0.40 -3.25
N TRP A 102 11.06 -0.53 -4.53
CA TRP A 102 11.90 -1.12 -5.59
C TRP A 102 12.59 -0.09 -6.48
N ALA A 103 12.07 1.14 -6.58
CA ALA A 103 12.44 2.08 -7.64
C ALA A 103 13.80 2.78 -7.42
N PHE A 104 14.27 2.94 -6.18
CA PHE A 104 15.38 3.85 -5.89
C PHE A 104 16.59 3.14 -5.29
N GLY A 105 17.79 3.69 -5.54
CA GLY A 105 19.07 3.18 -5.04
C GLY A 105 19.39 3.57 -3.59
N SER A 106 18.63 4.49 -2.97
CA SER A 106 18.86 4.90 -1.58
C SER A 106 17.57 4.84 -0.75
N LEU A 107 17.73 4.57 0.54
CA LEU A 107 16.61 4.56 1.48
C LEU A 107 16.00 5.95 1.64
N GLU A 108 16.82 6.99 1.70
CA GLU A 108 16.38 8.38 1.80
C GLU A 108 15.42 8.75 0.67
N LYS A 109 15.81 8.49 -0.59
CA LYS A 109 14.95 8.75 -1.74
C LYS A 109 13.68 7.90 -1.73
N THR A 110 13.78 6.65 -1.27
CA THR A 110 12.62 5.77 -1.10
C THR A 110 11.62 6.36 -0.12
N LEU A 111 12.08 6.84 1.03
CA LEU A 111 11.21 7.46 2.05
C LEU A 111 10.59 8.76 1.56
N GLN A 112 11.37 9.62 0.88
CA GLN A 112 10.88 10.85 0.28
C GLN A 112 9.74 10.59 -0.70
N VAL A 113 9.93 9.66 -1.64
CA VAL A 113 8.91 9.37 -2.66
C VAL A 113 7.71 8.62 -2.06
N ALA A 114 7.91 7.80 -1.03
CA ALA A 114 6.80 7.19 -0.30
C ALA A 114 5.89 8.26 0.34
N GLU A 115 6.47 9.30 0.95
CA GLU A 115 5.74 10.47 1.46
C GLU A 115 4.99 11.18 0.32
N GLU A 116 5.66 11.49 -0.80
CA GLU A 116 5.04 12.12 -1.97
C GLU A 116 3.81 11.34 -2.46
N THR A 117 3.90 10.00 -2.52
CA THR A 117 2.77 9.16 -2.94
C THR A 117 1.63 9.08 -1.93
N ALA A 118 1.93 9.23 -0.65
CA ALA A 118 0.94 9.27 0.41
C ALA A 118 0.21 10.61 0.45
N ALA A 119 0.97 11.72 0.39
CA ALA A 119 0.51 13.07 0.64
C ALA A 119 -0.60 13.54 -0.31
N VAL A 120 -0.76 12.95 -1.48
CA VAL A 120 -1.83 13.32 -2.44
C VAL A 120 -3.25 13.05 -1.91
N SER A 121 -3.39 12.20 -0.91
CA SER A 121 -4.68 11.83 -0.29
C SER A 121 -4.57 11.58 1.22
N HIS A 122 -3.50 10.90 1.66
CA HIS A 122 -3.24 10.46 3.03
C HIS A 122 -2.14 11.30 3.68
N ASN A 123 -2.36 12.61 3.76
CA ASN A 123 -1.40 13.57 4.29
C ASN A 123 -1.40 13.70 5.83
N HIS A 124 -2.15 12.86 6.54
CA HIS A 124 -2.00 12.71 7.99
C HIS A 124 -0.64 12.07 8.32
N PRO A 125 0.06 12.50 9.39
CA PRO A 125 1.38 11.95 9.76
C PRO A 125 1.40 10.41 9.82
N GLU A 126 0.38 9.77 10.38
CA GLU A 126 0.29 8.30 10.43
C GLU A 126 0.05 7.66 9.06
N GLY A 127 -0.65 8.34 8.14
CA GLY A 127 -0.81 7.88 6.75
C GLY A 127 0.50 7.91 5.98
N ILE A 128 1.29 8.98 6.12
CA ILE A 128 2.63 9.12 5.55
C ILE A 128 3.58 8.08 6.16
N LYS A 129 3.60 7.99 7.48
CA LYS A 129 4.42 7.05 8.24
C LYS A 129 4.19 5.59 7.81
N GLY A 130 2.94 5.18 7.61
CA GLY A 130 2.59 3.84 7.14
C GLY A 130 3.18 3.55 5.75
N ALA A 131 3.06 4.49 4.81
CA ALA A 131 3.64 4.35 3.47
C ALA A 131 5.18 4.27 3.52
N GLN A 132 5.81 5.16 4.29
CA GLN A 132 7.27 5.17 4.46
C GLN A 132 7.77 3.86 5.10
N ALA A 133 7.08 3.34 6.11
CA ALA A 133 7.44 2.08 6.77
C ALA A 133 7.39 0.90 5.80
N VAL A 134 6.31 0.76 5.02
CA VAL A 134 6.17 -0.33 4.03
C VAL A 134 7.23 -0.21 2.93
N ALA A 135 7.47 1.00 2.39
CA ALA A 135 8.50 1.21 1.38
C ALA A 135 9.90 0.89 1.91
N ALA A 136 10.20 1.27 3.17
CA ALA A 136 11.47 0.97 3.84
C ALA A 136 11.67 -0.54 4.02
N VAL A 137 10.66 -1.28 4.48
CA VAL A 137 10.73 -2.74 4.62
C VAL A 137 11.10 -3.40 3.30
N ILE A 138 10.43 -3.00 2.21
CA ILE A 138 10.70 -3.54 0.88
C ILE A 138 12.12 -3.19 0.42
N TYR A 139 12.56 -1.95 0.59
CA TYR A 139 13.91 -1.51 0.25
C TYR A 139 14.97 -2.30 1.01
N LEU A 140 14.83 -2.41 2.33
CA LEU A 140 15.78 -3.11 3.20
C LEU A 140 15.83 -4.61 2.88
N ALA A 141 14.68 -5.25 2.65
CA ALA A 141 14.61 -6.65 2.29
C ALA A 141 15.32 -6.94 0.95
N ARG A 142 15.03 -6.14 -0.10
CA ARG A 142 15.66 -6.33 -1.42
C ARG A 142 17.15 -6.00 -1.44
N THR A 143 17.64 -5.20 -0.49
CA THR A 143 19.08 -4.89 -0.33
C THR A 143 19.79 -5.86 0.61
N GLY A 144 19.14 -6.97 1.01
CA GLY A 144 19.73 -8.07 1.73
C GLY A 144 19.81 -7.88 3.25
N LYS A 145 19.05 -6.96 3.83
CA LYS A 145 18.97 -6.85 5.29
C LYS A 145 18.23 -8.05 5.89
N SER A 146 18.69 -8.50 7.05
CA SER A 146 18.02 -9.58 7.79
C SER A 146 16.64 -9.15 8.32
N LYS A 147 15.75 -10.11 8.58
CA LYS A 147 14.46 -9.83 9.23
C LYS A 147 14.63 -9.08 10.55
N GLN A 148 15.63 -9.44 11.34
CA GLN A 148 15.92 -8.79 12.61
C GLN A 148 16.33 -7.33 12.42
N ALA A 149 17.23 -7.02 11.48
CA ALA A 149 17.62 -5.66 11.18
C ALA A 149 16.47 -4.80 10.63
N ILE A 150 15.58 -5.40 9.83
CA ILE A 150 14.36 -4.72 9.33
C ILE A 150 13.43 -4.41 10.50
N ARG A 151 13.19 -5.38 11.39
CA ARG A 151 12.36 -5.20 12.58
C ARG A 151 12.88 -4.06 13.45
N GLU A 152 14.16 -4.09 13.82
CA GLU A 152 14.82 -3.05 14.63
C GLU A 152 14.69 -1.67 13.98
N TYR A 153 14.88 -1.59 12.67
CA TYR A 153 14.70 -0.34 11.94
C TYR A 153 13.28 0.20 12.04
N ILE A 154 12.27 -0.64 11.88
CA ILE A 154 10.85 -0.24 11.96
C ILE A 154 10.47 0.17 13.38
N GLU A 155 10.89 -0.58 14.40
CA GLU A 155 10.63 -0.29 15.80
C GLU A 155 11.29 1.02 16.25
N THR A 156 12.53 1.27 15.83
CA THR A 156 13.28 2.47 16.25
C THR A 156 12.95 3.72 15.46
N THR A 157 12.70 3.59 14.15
CA THR A 157 12.48 4.75 13.26
C THR A 157 11.02 5.17 13.21
N PHE A 158 10.13 4.19 13.15
CA PHE A 158 8.68 4.45 13.00
C PHE A 158 7.89 4.21 14.30
N LEU A 159 8.54 3.73 15.35
CA LEU A 159 7.95 3.48 16.66
C LEU A 159 6.74 2.53 16.63
N TYR A 160 6.75 1.57 15.70
CA TYR A 160 5.78 0.49 15.71
C TYR A 160 6.20 -0.57 16.73
N ASP A 161 5.28 -1.00 17.58
CA ASP A 161 5.48 -2.18 18.41
C ASP A 161 5.21 -3.45 17.58
N LEU A 162 6.24 -4.26 17.39
CA LEU A 162 6.17 -5.54 16.69
C LEU A 162 6.40 -6.73 17.65
N ASN A 163 6.27 -6.52 18.97
CA ASN A 163 6.45 -7.52 20.02
C ASN A 163 5.21 -8.39 20.25
N PHE A 164 4.70 -8.97 19.17
CA PHE A 164 3.58 -9.92 19.25
C PHE A 164 3.86 -11.13 18.34
N SER A 165 3.33 -12.28 18.73
CA SER A 165 3.33 -13.48 17.89
C SER A 165 2.07 -13.53 17.03
N CYS A 166 2.11 -14.36 15.95
CA CYS A 166 0.92 -14.62 15.15
C CYS A 166 -0.23 -15.23 15.97
N ASP A 167 0.09 -15.98 17.04
CA ASP A 167 -0.93 -16.62 17.87
C ASP A 167 -1.64 -15.61 18.79
N GLU A 168 -0.94 -14.55 19.23
CA GLU A 168 -1.53 -13.46 20.03
C GLU A 168 -2.51 -12.60 19.24
N ILE A 169 -2.27 -12.41 17.93
CA ILE A 169 -3.15 -11.62 17.04
C ILE A 169 -4.16 -12.47 16.27
N ARG A 170 -4.13 -13.78 16.48
CA ARG A 170 -5.05 -14.76 15.90
C ARG A 170 -6.00 -15.23 16.99
N PRO A 171 -7.16 -14.57 17.19
CA PRO A 171 -8.16 -14.99 18.16
C PRO A 171 -8.79 -16.34 17.80
#